data_0c114d107e8c3a1f1feafb32eb798090
#
_entry.id   0c114d107e8c3a1f1feafb32eb798090
#
_cell.length_a   1.000
_cell.length_b   1.000
_cell.length_c   1.000
_cell.angle_alpha   90.00
_cell.angle_beta   90.00
_cell.angle_gamma   90.00
#
_symmetry.space_group_name_H-M   'P 1'
#
loop_
_entity.id
_entity.type
_entity.pdbx_description
1 polymer ?
#
loop_
_entity_poly.entity_id
_entity_poly.type
_entity_poly.pdbx_seq_one_letter_code
_entity_poly.pdbx_strand_id
1 'polypeptide(L)'
;ILDHKVTPNQVGVGLVNEVKSWLKSLEPRQIAEYLIGGVSADDLPDSFGGKTIQMFRDFLGHTSFILPPLPNTQFTRDTTCWIYGGVTLNPMYWPARRQETLLTTAIYKFHPDFINEQFEIWYGDPDQDHGSATLEGGDVMPIGNGTVLIGMGERSSHQAIGQVAKALFAKG
;
A
#
# COMPACT_ATOMS: atom_id res chain seq x y z
N ILE A 1 -7.42 -2.49 6.09
CA ILE A 1 -6.42 -1.43 5.80
C ILE A 1 -5.71 -1.01 7.09
N LEU A 2 -6.44 -0.56 8.14
CA LEU A 2 -5.82 -0.06 9.37
C LEU A 2 -4.86 -1.09 10.00
N ASP A 3 -5.20 -2.38 10.02
CA ASP A 3 -4.36 -3.40 10.63
C ASP A 3 -3.05 -3.65 9.87
N HIS A 4 -3.03 -3.38 8.56
CA HIS A 4 -1.82 -3.47 7.73
C HIS A 4 -1.00 -2.18 7.73
N LYS A 5 -1.66 -1.02 7.78
CA LYS A 5 -0.99 0.29 7.73
C LYS A 5 -0.43 0.70 9.09
N VAL A 6 -1.21 0.52 10.17
CA VAL A 6 -0.85 0.92 11.53
C VAL A 6 -0.36 -0.30 12.29
N THR A 7 0.91 -0.61 12.16
CA THR A 7 1.55 -1.76 12.81
C THR A 7 2.55 -1.31 13.88
N PRO A 8 2.95 -2.19 14.81
CA PRO A 8 4.00 -1.87 15.77
C PRO A 8 5.31 -1.42 15.11
N ASN A 9 5.61 -1.93 13.92
CA ASN A 9 6.80 -1.56 13.16
C ASN A 9 6.72 -0.16 12.53
N GLN A 10 5.51 0.37 12.36
CA GLN A 10 5.29 1.70 11.79
C GLN A 10 5.16 2.78 12.86
N VAL A 11 4.36 2.52 13.89
CA VAL A 11 4.01 3.52 14.90
C VAL A 11 4.58 3.24 16.30
N GLY A 12 5.26 2.11 16.46
CA GLY A 12 5.77 1.65 17.77
C GLY A 12 4.73 0.90 18.59
N VAL A 13 5.23 -0.03 19.42
CA VAL A 13 4.38 -0.92 20.25
C VAL A 13 3.50 -0.13 21.21
N GLY A 14 4.01 0.97 21.79
CA GLY A 14 3.31 1.78 22.79
C GLY A 14 2.17 2.62 22.24
N LEU A 15 2.09 2.84 20.93
CA LEU A 15 1.10 3.73 20.29
C LEU A 15 0.13 3.02 19.35
N VAL A 16 0.42 1.78 18.93
CA VAL A 16 -0.32 1.12 17.87
C VAL A 16 -1.83 0.98 18.15
N ASN A 17 -2.21 0.58 19.34
CA ASN A 17 -3.61 0.39 19.71
C ASN A 17 -4.35 1.73 19.84
N GLU A 18 -3.70 2.72 20.39
CA GLU A 18 -4.25 4.06 20.57
C GLU A 18 -4.45 4.76 19.23
N VAL A 19 -3.43 4.78 18.36
CA VAL A 19 -3.54 5.35 17.01
C VAL A 19 -4.62 4.66 16.20
N LYS A 20 -4.72 3.32 16.25
CA LYS A 20 -5.82 2.59 15.61
C LYS A 20 -7.19 2.98 16.13
N SER A 21 -7.33 3.07 17.46
CA SER A 21 -8.61 3.43 18.09
C SER A 21 -9.03 4.85 17.73
N TRP A 22 -8.07 5.77 17.73
CA TRP A 22 -8.33 7.16 17.31
C TRP A 22 -8.75 7.23 15.85
N LEU A 23 -7.99 6.62 14.93
CA LEU A 23 -8.36 6.60 13.51
C LEU A 23 -9.76 6.01 13.29
N LYS A 24 -10.11 4.93 14.01
CA LYS A 24 -11.45 4.32 13.91
C LYS A 24 -12.59 5.23 14.41
N SER A 25 -12.29 6.23 15.22
CA SER A 25 -13.28 7.19 15.71
C SER A 25 -13.55 8.36 14.74
N LEU A 26 -12.73 8.47 13.69
CA LEU A 26 -12.85 9.54 12.70
C LEU A 26 -13.83 9.19 11.57
N GLU A 27 -14.30 10.21 10.87
CA GLU A 27 -15.08 10.02 9.65
C GLU A 27 -14.24 9.35 8.54
N PRO A 28 -14.85 8.55 7.67
CA PRO A 28 -14.11 7.77 6.63
C PRO A 28 -13.18 8.61 5.76
N ARG A 29 -13.57 9.83 5.44
CA ARG A 29 -12.76 10.77 4.67
C ARG A 29 -11.49 11.17 5.42
N GLN A 30 -11.61 11.49 6.70
CA GLN A 30 -10.47 11.84 7.54
C GLN A 30 -9.51 10.65 7.71
N ILE A 31 -10.06 9.44 7.86
CA ILE A 31 -9.23 8.22 7.89
C ILE A 31 -8.41 8.11 6.61
N ALA A 32 -9.02 8.30 5.45
CA ALA A 32 -8.30 8.24 4.17
C ALA A 32 -7.22 9.31 4.05
N GLU A 33 -7.52 10.54 4.48
CA GLU A 33 -6.56 11.66 4.50
C GLU A 33 -5.33 11.32 5.37
N TYR A 34 -5.52 10.77 6.57
CA TYR A 34 -4.41 10.37 7.44
C TYR A 34 -3.67 9.12 6.94
N LEU A 35 -4.36 8.16 6.31
CA LEU A 35 -3.69 6.99 5.73
C LEU A 35 -2.80 7.35 4.54
N ILE A 36 -3.10 8.42 3.84
CA ILE A 36 -2.30 8.93 2.71
C ILE A 36 -1.26 9.95 3.20
N GLY A 37 -1.72 10.96 3.93
CA GLY A 37 -0.91 12.11 4.34
C GLY A 37 -0.03 11.86 5.57
N GLY A 38 -0.23 10.74 6.25
CA GLY A 38 0.45 10.44 7.51
C GLY A 38 -0.24 11.06 8.72
N VAL A 39 0.26 10.72 9.89
CA VAL A 39 -0.18 11.26 11.19
C VAL A 39 1.02 11.85 11.89
N SER A 40 1.02 13.14 12.13
CA SER A 40 2.02 13.82 12.94
C SER A 40 1.67 13.75 14.44
N ALA A 41 2.60 14.12 15.30
CA ALA A 41 2.34 14.20 16.73
C ALA A 41 1.30 15.29 17.07
N ASP A 42 1.20 16.35 16.26
CA ASP A 42 0.22 17.43 16.47
C ASP A 42 -1.20 17.06 16.06
N ASP A 43 -1.37 16.06 15.19
CA ASP A 43 -2.70 15.59 14.78
C ASP A 43 -3.43 14.85 15.91
N LEU A 44 -2.68 14.32 16.87
CA LEU A 44 -3.24 13.57 17.99
C LEU A 44 -3.72 14.50 19.11
N PRO A 45 -4.89 14.23 19.74
CA PRO A 45 -5.36 14.99 20.88
C PRO A 45 -4.34 15.03 22.02
N ASP A 46 -4.29 16.13 22.77
CA ASP A 46 -3.33 16.31 23.88
C ASP A 46 -3.48 15.25 25.00
N SER A 47 -4.69 14.72 25.18
CA SER A 47 -4.98 13.65 26.14
C SER A 47 -4.53 12.26 25.69
N PHE A 48 -3.98 12.16 24.47
CA PHE A 48 -3.71 10.90 23.80
C PHE A 48 -2.28 10.41 24.07
N GLY A 49 -2.10 9.10 24.20
CA GLY A 49 -0.78 8.47 24.24
C GLY A 49 0.02 8.68 25.53
N GLY A 50 -0.49 9.41 26.50
CA GLY A 50 0.15 9.63 27.79
C GLY A 50 1.61 10.05 27.67
N LYS A 51 2.49 9.44 28.48
CA LYS A 51 3.93 9.77 28.51
C LYS A 51 4.66 9.43 27.20
N THR A 52 4.20 8.42 26.48
CA THR A 52 4.86 7.97 25.24
C THR A 52 4.79 9.04 24.15
N ILE A 53 3.60 9.62 23.92
CA ILE A 53 3.47 10.68 22.92
C ILE A 53 4.16 11.97 23.37
N GLN A 54 4.15 12.26 24.68
CA GLN A 54 4.88 13.41 25.23
C GLN A 54 6.38 13.28 24.94
N MET A 55 6.97 12.11 25.25
CA MET A 55 8.38 11.85 24.95
C MET A 55 8.67 11.95 23.44
N PHE A 56 7.75 11.48 22.59
CA PHE A 56 7.90 11.59 21.14
C PHE A 56 7.92 13.07 20.70
N ARG A 57 7.00 13.89 21.20
CA ARG A 57 6.94 15.34 20.93
C ARG A 57 8.18 16.06 21.42
N ASP A 58 8.66 15.73 22.62
CA ASP A 58 9.84 16.34 23.25
C ASP A 58 11.14 16.02 22.48
N PHE A 59 11.28 14.78 21.98
CA PHE A 59 12.51 14.33 21.32
C PHE A 59 12.56 14.63 19.82
N LEU A 60 11.45 14.41 19.11
CA LEU A 60 11.41 14.47 17.65
C LEU A 60 10.69 15.73 17.15
N GLY A 61 9.99 16.42 18.03
CA GLY A 61 9.20 17.60 17.70
C GLY A 61 7.76 17.26 17.29
N HIS A 62 6.92 18.24 17.44
CA HIS A 62 5.46 18.13 17.25
C HIS A 62 5.05 17.76 15.81
N THR A 63 5.78 18.26 14.82
CA THR A 63 5.52 18.01 13.40
C THR A 63 6.09 16.70 12.88
N SER A 64 6.78 15.93 13.72
CA SER A 64 7.31 14.63 13.34
C SER A 64 6.21 13.61 13.13
N PHE A 65 6.35 12.79 12.10
CA PHE A 65 5.35 11.78 11.76
C PHE A 65 5.46 10.56 12.68
N ILE A 66 4.35 10.21 13.31
CA ILE A 66 4.13 8.94 14.01
C ILE A 66 3.80 7.84 12.99
N LEU A 67 2.94 8.16 12.04
CA LEU A 67 2.67 7.34 10.87
C LEU A 67 3.14 8.11 9.64
N PRO A 68 4.17 7.65 8.93
CA PRO A 68 4.71 8.39 7.80
C PRO A 68 3.70 8.48 6.63
N PRO A 69 3.72 9.59 5.87
CA PRO A 69 2.90 9.73 4.68
C PRO A 69 3.31 8.75 3.59
N LEU A 70 2.38 8.46 2.68
CA LEU A 70 2.68 7.72 1.46
C LEU A 70 3.24 8.70 0.41
N PRO A 71 4.44 8.44 -0.12
CA PRO A 71 5.14 9.48 -0.91
C PRO A 71 4.56 9.71 -2.30
N ASN A 72 3.96 8.69 -2.94
CA ASN A 72 3.69 8.71 -4.38
C ASN A 72 2.33 8.14 -4.78
N THR A 73 1.29 8.27 -3.97
CA THR A 73 -0.05 7.72 -4.24
C THR A 73 -0.70 8.24 -5.52
N GLN A 74 -0.26 9.38 -6.05
CA GLN A 74 -0.72 9.90 -7.34
C GLN A 74 -0.25 9.05 -8.54
N PHE A 75 0.81 8.26 -8.38
CA PHE A 75 1.34 7.35 -9.41
C PHE A 75 0.70 5.96 -9.29
N THR A 76 -0.58 5.88 -9.59
CA THR A 76 -1.37 4.65 -9.43
C THR A 76 -0.91 3.51 -10.34
N ARG A 77 -0.23 3.83 -11.45
CA ARG A 77 0.32 2.83 -12.36
C ARG A 77 1.36 1.92 -11.71
N ASP A 78 2.16 2.44 -10.78
CA ASP A 78 3.23 1.67 -10.17
C ASP A 78 2.70 0.59 -9.22
N THR A 79 1.63 0.91 -8.47
CA THR A 79 1.04 0.00 -7.48
C THR A 79 0.16 -1.08 -8.07
N THR A 80 -0.29 -0.90 -9.33
CA THR A 80 -1.20 -1.82 -10.01
C THR A 80 -1.14 -1.62 -11.52
N CYS A 81 -1.29 -2.68 -12.28
CA CYS A 81 -1.50 -2.56 -13.73
C CYS A 81 -2.46 -3.61 -14.25
N TRP A 82 -3.28 -3.19 -15.21
CA TRP A 82 -4.16 -4.08 -15.93
C TRP A 82 -3.41 -4.79 -17.05
N ILE A 83 -3.59 -6.10 -17.10
CA ILE A 83 -3.09 -6.96 -18.17
C ILE A 83 -4.29 -7.76 -18.68
N TYR A 84 -4.84 -7.36 -19.82
CA TYR A 84 -6.04 -7.98 -20.42
C TYR A 84 -7.21 -8.10 -19.42
N GLY A 85 -7.63 -9.32 -19.06
CA GLY A 85 -8.76 -9.60 -18.19
C GLY A 85 -8.46 -9.59 -16.68
N GLY A 86 -7.34 -9.03 -16.26
CA GLY A 86 -6.99 -9.00 -14.84
C GLY A 86 -5.97 -7.93 -14.48
N VAL A 87 -5.62 -7.89 -13.21
CA VAL A 87 -4.82 -6.83 -12.60
C VAL A 87 -3.71 -7.42 -11.75
N THR A 88 -2.63 -6.68 -11.58
CA THR A 88 -1.59 -6.97 -10.58
C THR A 88 -1.72 -6.03 -9.38
N LEU A 89 -1.41 -6.52 -8.18
CA LEU A 89 -1.32 -5.75 -6.94
C LEU A 89 0.15 -5.74 -6.51
N ASN A 90 0.88 -4.75 -6.95
CA ASN A 90 2.33 -4.81 -7.03
C ASN A 90 3.03 -4.70 -5.67
N PRO A 91 3.85 -5.70 -5.27
CA PRO A 91 4.79 -5.54 -4.17
C PRO A 91 5.89 -4.55 -4.58
N MET A 92 5.83 -3.34 -4.00
CA MET A 92 6.72 -2.26 -4.35
C MET A 92 8.15 -2.51 -3.85
N TYR A 93 9.15 -2.12 -4.66
CA TYR A 93 10.56 -2.25 -4.30
C TYR A 93 10.94 -1.39 -3.10
N TRP A 94 10.60 -0.09 -3.14
CA TRP A 94 10.95 0.85 -2.07
C TRP A 94 10.09 0.66 -0.82
N PRO A 95 10.69 0.43 0.36
CA PRO A 95 9.94 0.23 1.61
C PRO A 95 8.91 1.33 1.89
N ALA A 96 9.25 2.59 1.60
CA ALA A 96 8.35 3.73 1.81
C ALA A 96 7.06 3.65 0.96
N ARG A 97 7.10 2.95 -0.18
CA ARG A 97 5.97 2.80 -1.11
C ARG A 97 5.18 1.50 -0.93
N ARG A 98 5.68 0.54 -0.17
CA ARG A 98 5.05 -0.79 -0.05
C ARG A 98 3.59 -0.75 0.39
N GLN A 99 3.23 0.26 1.19
CA GLN A 99 1.86 0.39 1.67
C GLN A 99 0.92 1.14 0.71
N GLU A 100 1.41 1.69 -0.39
CA GLU A 100 0.57 2.32 -1.41
C GLU A 100 -0.37 1.29 -2.06
N THR A 101 0.11 0.07 -2.28
CA THR A 101 -0.69 -1.02 -2.86
C THR A 101 -1.89 -1.43 -2.00
N LEU A 102 -1.86 -1.18 -0.68
CA LEU A 102 -3.03 -1.40 0.20
C LEU A 102 -4.23 -0.54 -0.22
N LEU A 103 -3.99 0.70 -0.66
CA LEU A 103 -5.07 1.60 -1.07
C LEU A 103 -5.68 1.15 -2.39
N THR A 104 -4.85 0.80 -3.38
CA THR A 104 -5.35 0.29 -4.67
C THR A 104 -6.08 -1.03 -4.50
N THR A 105 -5.60 -1.92 -3.64
CA THR A 105 -6.29 -3.17 -3.27
C THR A 105 -7.65 -2.89 -2.64
N ALA A 106 -7.74 -1.90 -1.74
CA ALA A 106 -9.01 -1.53 -1.13
C ALA A 106 -10.01 -0.98 -2.16
N ILE A 107 -9.53 -0.21 -3.15
CA ILE A 107 -10.38 0.27 -4.25
C ILE A 107 -10.95 -0.92 -5.02
N TYR A 108 -10.13 -1.87 -5.46
CA TYR A 108 -10.62 -3.04 -6.21
C TYR A 108 -11.58 -3.92 -5.40
N LYS A 109 -11.36 -4.04 -4.08
CA LYS A 109 -12.22 -4.87 -3.22
C LYS A 109 -13.53 -4.22 -2.82
N PHE A 110 -13.60 -2.89 -2.71
CA PHE A 110 -14.72 -2.21 -2.05
C PHE A 110 -15.37 -1.08 -2.84
N HIS A 111 -14.74 -0.58 -3.91
CA HIS A 111 -15.35 0.49 -4.69
C HIS A 111 -16.54 -0.03 -5.50
N PRO A 112 -17.67 0.72 -5.58
CA PRO A 112 -18.88 0.29 -6.30
C PRO A 112 -18.63 -0.16 -7.74
N ASP A 113 -17.68 0.47 -8.44
CA ASP A 113 -17.36 0.15 -9.83
C ASP A 113 -16.63 -1.19 -10.00
N PHE A 114 -16.04 -1.74 -8.92
CA PHE A 114 -15.24 -2.97 -8.99
C PHE A 114 -15.83 -4.13 -8.20
N ILE A 115 -16.62 -3.85 -7.16
CA ILE A 115 -17.08 -4.87 -6.20
C ILE A 115 -17.90 -5.99 -6.84
N ASN A 116 -18.58 -5.71 -7.97
CA ASN A 116 -19.38 -6.67 -8.72
C ASN A 116 -18.69 -7.15 -10.00
N GLU A 117 -17.51 -6.65 -10.30
CA GLU A 117 -16.77 -7.04 -11.49
C GLU A 117 -15.94 -8.30 -11.24
N GLN A 118 -15.86 -9.16 -12.27
CA GLN A 118 -15.03 -10.34 -12.24
C GLN A 118 -13.77 -10.11 -13.07
N PHE A 119 -12.63 -10.08 -12.42
CA PHE A 119 -11.32 -10.00 -13.03
C PHE A 119 -10.31 -10.83 -12.24
N GLU A 120 -9.25 -11.25 -12.92
CA GLU A 120 -8.19 -12.03 -12.30
C GLU A 120 -7.21 -11.12 -11.54
N ILE A 121 -6.66 -11.64 -10.45
CA ILE A 121 -5.46 -11.06 -9.84
C ILE A 121 -4.27 -11.91 -10.27
N TRP A 122 -3.50 -11.39 -11.22
CA TRP A 122 -2.38 -12.12 -11.82
C TRP A 122 -1.21 -12.28 -10.88
N TYR A 123 -0.97 -11.28 -10.05
CA TYR A 123 0.19 -11.25 -9.15
C TYR A 123 -0.01 -10.24 -8.02
N GLY A 124 0.62 -10.54 -6.90
CA GLY A 124 0.66 -9.68 -5.73
C GLY A 124 -0.54 -9.86 -4.80
N ASP A 125 -0.26 -9.65 -3.54
CA ASP A 125 -1.23 -9.65 -2.45
C ASP A 125 -0.59 -8.86 -1.31
N PRO A 126 -1.20 -7.76 -0.84
CA PRO A 126 -0.65 -6.97 0.27
C PRO A 126 -0.61 -7.72 1.60
N ASP A 127 -1.29 -8.87 1.70
CA ASP A 127 -1.30 -9.73 2.88
C ASP A 127 -0.13 -10.74 2.89
N GLN A 128 0.65 -10.81 1.80
CA GLN A 128 1.80 -11.69 1.67
C GLN A 128 3.12 -10.92 1.65
N ASP A 129 4.15 -11.51 2.23
CA ASP A 129 5.52 -11.03 2.04
C ASP A 129 6.10 -11.64 0.75
N HIS A 130 6.31 -10.81 -0.25
CA HIS A 130 6.89 -11.21 -1.52
C HIS A 130 8.42 -11.12 -1.52
N GLY A 131 9.04 -10.71 -0.43
CA GLY A 131 10.49 -10.59 -0.30
C GLY A 131 11.10 -9.70 -1.38
N SER A 132 11.99 -10.30 -2.20
CA SER A 132 12.63 -9.64 -3.35
C SER A 132 11.85 -9.74 -4.66
N ALA A 133 10.69 -10.41 -4.67
CA ALA A 133 9.86 -10.52 -5.87
C ALA A 133 8.97 -9.27 -6.04
N THR A 134 9.60 -8.16 -6.38
CA THR A 134 8.96 -6.85 -6.55
C THR A 134 8.58 -6.59 -8.00
N LEU A 135 7.52 -5.80 -8.19
CA LEU A 135 7.00 -5.38 -9.50
C LEU A 135 6.49 -3.94 -9.40
N GLU A 136 6.76 -3.13 -10.40
CA GLU A 136 6.10 -1.83 -10.59
C GLU A 136 5.42 -1.80 -11.96
N GLY A 137 4.16 -1.36 -12.00
CA GLY A 137 3.33 -1.43 -13.21
C GLY A 137 3.78 -0.51 -14.34
N GLY A 138 4.64 0.47 -14.02
CA GLY A 138 5.33 1.28 -15.03
C GLY A 138 6.23 0.46 -15.97
N ASP A 139 6.71 -0.69 -15.50
CA ASP A 139 7.53 -1.62 -16.30
C ASP A 139 6.69 -2.59 -17.14
N VAL A 140 5.36 -2.60 -16.99
CA VAL A 140 4.46 -3.59 -17.63
C VAL A 140 3.67 -2.94 -18.75
N MET A 141 3.80 -3.47 -19.96
CA MET A 141 3.16 -2.95 -21.18
C MET A 141 2.44 -4.06 -21.96
N PRO A 142 1.13 -4.24 -21.79
CA PRO A 142 0.31 -5.04 -22.68
C PRO A 142 0.23 -4.34 -24.06
N ILE A 143 0.68 -5.04 -25.11
CA ILE A 143 0.74 -4.48 -26.45
C ILE A 143 -0.26 -5.10 -27.43
N GLY A 144 -1.18 -5.89 -26.93
CA GLY A 144 -2.20 -6.58 -27.73
C GLY A 144 -1.78 -7.99 -28.20
N ASN A 145 -2.73 -8.70 -28.78
CA ASN A 145 -2.54 -10.06 -29.34
C ASN A 145 -1.91 -11.05 -28.33
N GLY A 146 -2.31 -10.99 -27.07
CA GLY A 146 -1.75 -11.87 -26.02
C GLY A 146 -0.29 -11.57 -25.64
N THR A 147 0.26 -10.44 -26.08
CA THR A 147 1.67 -10.09 -25.83
C THR A 147 1.80 -9.04 -24.73
N VAL A 148 2.70 -9.28 -23.80
CA VAL A 148 3.05 -8.34 -22.71
C VAL A 148 4.56 -8.15 -22.70
N LEU A 149 5.02 -6.90 -22.71
CA LEU A 149 6.42 -6.56 -22.47
C LEU A 149 6.56 -6.16 -21.01
N ILE A 150 7.58 -6.69 -20.36
CA ILE A 150 7.90 -6.33 -18.96
C ILE A 150 9.38 -5.97 -18.87
N GLY A 151 9.64 -4.72 -18.47
CA GLY A 151 10.99 -4.25 -18.19
C GLY A 151 11.52 -4.90 -16.92
N MET A 152 12.72 -5.45 -16.98
CA MET A 152 13.42 -6.00 -15.82
C MET A 152 14.48 -5.03 -15.33
N GLY A 153 14.45 -4.66 -14.06
CA GLY A 153 15.35 -3.66 -13.50
C GLY A 153 15.41 -3.71 -11.97
N GLU A 154 15.79 -2.60 -11.37
CA GLU A 154 15.87 -2.48 -9.92
C GLU A 154 14.53 -2.74 -9.24
N ARG A 155 13.43 -2.25 -9.83
CA ARG A 155 12.10 -2.27 -9.21
C ARG A 155 11.23 -3.46 -9.62
N SER A 156 11.49 -4.03 -10.78
CA SER A 156 10.79 -5.22 -11.29
C SER A 156 11.76 -6.37 -11.46
N SER A 157 11.64 -7.32 -10.54
CA SER A 157 12.57 -8.45 -10.45
C SER A 157 12.17 -9.61 -11.38
N HIS A 158 13.14 -10.41 -11.78
CA HIS A 158 12.88 -11.62 -12.57
C HIS A 158 11.98 -12.63 -11.85
N GLN A 159 12.03 -12.67 -10.51
CA GLN A 159 11.16 -13.54 -9.71
C GLN A 159 9.69 -13.15 -9.84
N ALA A 160 9.38 -11.84 -9.76
CA ALA A 160 8.03 -11.35 -9.95
C ALA A 160 7.54 -11.55 -11.40
N ILE A 161 8.39 -11.22 -12.38
CA ILE A 161 8.09 -11.39 -13.81
C ILE A 161 7.77 -12.85 -14.13
N GLY A 162 8.54 -13.79 -13.59
CA GLY A 162 8.29 -15.23 -13.77
C GLY A 162 6.96 -15.69 -13.18
N GLN A 163 6.53 -15.12 -12.04
CA GLN A 163 5.25 -15.44 -11.42
C GLN A 163 4.07 -14.85 -12.22
N VAL A 164 4.19 -13.62 -12.70
CA VAL A 164 3.21 -13.00 -13.61
C VAL A 164 3.06 -13.83 -14.89
N ALA A 165 4.17 -14.18 -15.53
CA ALA A 165 4.15 -14.99 -16.74
C ALA A 165 3.48 -16.36 -16.51
N LYS A 166 3.80 -17.03 -15.40
CA LYS A 166 3.17 -18.29 -15.01
C LYS A 166 1.64 -18.15 -14.85
N ALA A 167 1.18 -17.08 -14.20
CA ALA A 167 -0.25 -16.83 -14.01
C ALA A 167 -0.97 -16.57 -15.34
N LEU A 168 -0.38 -15.76 -16.21
CA LEU A 168 -0.93 -15.44 -17.53
C LEU A 168 -1.01 -16.69 -18.42
N PHE A 169 0.05 -17.50 -18.51
CA PHE A 169 0.08 -18.71 -19.32
C PHE A 169 -0.81 -19.84 -18.78
N ALA A 170 -1.18 -19.81 -17.52
CA ALA A 170 -2.12 -20.79 -16.96
C ALA A 170 -3.58 -20.56 -17.39
N LYS A 171 -3.90 -19.36 -17.89
CA LYS A 171 -5.25 -18.96 -18.32
C LYS A 171 -5.40 -18.82 -19.84
N GLY A 172 -4.30 -18.70 -20.56
CA GLY A 172 -4.26 -18.64 -22.04
C GLY A 172 -3.85 -19.94 -22.64
#